data_732acd91104ab619decfe2668daf1647
#
_entry.id   732acd91104ab619decfe2668daf1647
#
_cell.length_a   1.000
_cell.length_b   1.000
_cell.length_c   1.000
_cell.angle_alpha   90.00
_cell.angle_beta   90.00
_cell.angle_gamma   90.00
#
_symmetry.space_group_name_H-M   'P 1'
#
loop_
_entity.id
_entity.type
_entity.pdbx_description
1 polymer ?
#
loop_
_entity_poly.entity_id
_entity_poly.type
_entity_poly.pdbx_seq_one_letter_code
_entity_poly.pdbx_strand_id
1 'polypeptide(L)'
;MKDHRKERAEARKKAEKLVSQMTLLEKASQLKYDAAPVKRLGVPAYNYWNEALHGVARAGVATMFPQAIAMAAVFDDEEMKKVGDIIATEGRAKYNAYSEKKTETFTRVLLSGPPM
;
A
#
# COMPACT_ATOMS: atom_id res chain seq x y z
N MET A 1 7.31 17.67 -8.16
CA MET A 1 6.71 16.32 -8.04
C MET A 1 7.43 15.37 -8.99
N LYS A 2 7.97 14.23 -8.52
CA LYS A 2 8.64 13.25 -9.39
C LYS A 2 7.63 12.61 -10.34
N ASP A 3 7.96 12.53 -11.63
CA ASP A 3 7.15 11.76 -12.59
C ASP A 3 7.47 10.27 -12.46
N HIS A 4 6.61 9.53 -11.78
CA HIS A 4 6.76 8.09 -11.55
C HIS A 4 6.25 7.21 -12.71
N ARG A 5 5.91 7.79 -13.87
CA ARG A 5 5.36 7.01 -15.01
C ARG A 5 6.30 5.92 -15.52
N LYS A 6 7.60 6.24 -15.61
CA LYS A 6 8.62 5.25 -16.03
C LYS A 6 8.75 4.11 -15.02
N GLU A 7 8.85 4.45 -13.73
CA GLU A 7 8.95 3.46 -12.64
C GLU A 7 7.72 2.53 -12.61
N ARG A 8 6.51 3.10 -12.80
CA ARG A 8 5.28 2.30 -12.88
C ARG A 8 5.27 1.37 -14.10
N ALA A 9 5.73 1.83 -15.26
CA ALA A 9 5.80 1.00 -16.46
C ALA A 9 6.78 -0.17 -16.29
N GLU A 10 7.92 0.06 -15.65
CA GLU A 10 8.90 -1.00 -15.34
C GLU A 10 8.35 -1.98 -14.29
N ALA A 11 7.70 -1.48 -13.24
CA ALA A 11 7.07 -2.32 -12.23
C ALA A 11 5.96 -3.19 -12.84
N ARG A 12 5.16 -2.62 -13.75
CA ARG A 12 4.13 -3.36 -14.49
C ARG A 12 4.71 -4.51 -15.31
N LYS A 13 5.77 -4.26 -16.08
CA LYS A 13 6.46 -5.30 -16.85
C LYS A 13 6.98 -6.44 -15.96
N LYS A 14 7.54 -6.10 -14.79
CA LYS A 14 7.99 -7.10 -13.82
C LYS A 14 6.81 -7.91 -13.27
N ALA A 15 5.70 -7.26 -12.94
CA ALA A 15 4.49 -7.92 -12.46
C ALA A 15 3.90 -8.84 -13.54
N GLU A 16 3.79 -8.40 -14.79
CA GLU A 16 3.31 -9.22 -15.92
C GLU A 16 4.16 -10.49 -16.08
N LYS A 17 5.49 -10.36 -16.00
CA LYS A 17 6.42 -11.50 -16.05
C LYS A 17 6.19 -12.48 -14.88
N LEU A 18 5.98 -11.99 -13.67
CA LEU A 18 5.69 -12.85 -12.51
C LEU A 18 4.34 -13.55 -12.66
N VAL A 19 3.30 -12.80 -13.03
CA VAL A 19 1.94 -13.33 -13.20
C VAL A 19 1.88 -14.38 -14.30
N SER A 20 2.65 -14.22 -15.39
CA SER A 20 2.70 -15.22 -16.48
C SER A 20 3.25 -16.59 -16.02
N GLN A 21 4.05 -16.61 -14.96
CA GLN A 21 4.63 -17.82 -14.39
C GLN A 21 3.75 -18.45 -13.30
N MET A 22 2.73 -17.76 -12.82
CA MET A 22 1.82 -18.26 -11.78
C MET A 22 0.81 -19.26 -12.34
N THR A 23 0.51 -20.30 -11.56
CA THR A 23 -0.63 -21.18 -11.78
C THR A 23 -1.95 -20.44 -11.52
N LEU A 24 -3.06 -21.00 -11.97
CA LEU A 24 -4.39 -20.44 -11.73
C LEU A 24 -4.69 -20.28 -10.23
N LEU A 25 -4.33 -21.28 -9.42
CA LEU A 25 -4.53 -21.22 -7.97
C LEU A 25 -3.68 -20.16 -7.31
N GLU A 26 -2.42 -19.99 -7.73
CA GLU A 26 -1.55 -18.93 -7.24
C GLU A 26 -2.10 -17.55 -7.62
N LYS A 27 -2.57 -17.37 -8.84
CA LYS A 27 -3.24 -16.12 -9.26
C LYS A 27 -4.46 -15.82 -8.40
N ALA A 28 -5.32 -16.81 -8.19
CA ALA A 28 -6.51 -16.68 -7.35
C ALA A 28 -6.16 -16.31 -5.90
N SER A 29 -5.08 -16.87 -5.35
CA SER A 29 -4.63 -16.55 -4.00
C SER A 29 -4.17 -15.11 -3.80
N GLN A 30 -3.76 -14.42 -4.89
CA GLN A 30 -3.36 -13.01 -4.85
C GLN A 30 -4.54 -12.03 -4.84
N LEU A 31 -5.76 -12.50 -5.10
CA LEU A 31 -6.97 -11.66 -5.11
C LEU A 31 -7.59 -11.45 -3.73
N LYS A 32 -7.07 -12.14 -2.71
CA LYS A 32 -7.48 -11.94 -1.32
C LYS A 32 -6.77 -10.73 -0.70
N TYR A 33 -7.40 -10.11 0.31
CA TYR A 33 -6.73 -9.05 1.09
C TYR A 33 -5.49 -9.57 1.84
N ASP A 34 -5.46 -10.84 2.22
CA ASP A 34 -4.35 -11.58 2.83
C ASP A 34 -3.68 -12.49 1.76
N ALA A 35 -3.03 -11.88 0.80
CA ALA A 35 -2.41 -12.59 -0.32
C ALA A 35 -1.33 -13.57 0.16
N ALA A 36 -1.49 -14.84 -0.21
CA ALA A 36 -0.54 -15.89 0.16
C ALA A 36 0.81 -15.73 -0.57
N PRO A 37 1.93 -16.17 0.04
CA PRO A 37 3.23 -16.10 -0.63
C PRO A 37 3.31 -17.10 -1.78
N VAL A 38 3.94 -16.70 -2.89
CA VAL A 38 4.32 -17.62 -3.97
C VAL A 38 5.83 -17.86 -3.87
N LYS A 39 6.22 -18.73 -2.94
CA LYS A 39 7.62 -18.95 -2.55
C LYS A 39 8.54 -19.29 -3.72
N ARG A 40 8.09 -20.13 -4.67
CA ARG A 40 8.88 -20.54 -5.85
C ARG A 40 9.21 -19.37 -6.80
N LEU A 41 8.45 -18.27 -6.74
CA LEU A 41 8.67 -17.05 -7.53
C LEU A 41 9.23 -15.89 -6.70
N GLY A 42 9.56 -16.14 -5.42
CA GLY A 42 10.06 -15.10 -4.53
C GLY A 42 9.03 -14.02 -4.14
N VAL A 43 7.74 -14.29 -4.35
CA VAL A 43 6.66 -13.35 -3.98
C VAL A 43 6.31 -13.57 -2.51
N PRO A 44 6.50 -12.56 -1.64
CA PRO A 44 6.16 -12.65 -0.23
C PRO A 44 4.65 -12.64 -0.01
N ALA A 45 4.20 -13.08 1.17
CA ALA A 45 2.85 -12.81 1.63
C ALA A 45 2.63 -11.30 1.77
N TYR A 46 1.45 -10.83 1.45
CA TYR A 46 1.10 -9.43 1.61
C TYR A 46 -0.34 -9.25 2.09
N ASN A 47 -0.54 -8.32 3.01
CA ASN A 47 -1.85 -7.97 3.50
C ASN A 47 -2.25 -6.59 2.98
N TYR A 48 -3.32 -6.55 2.17
CA TYR A 48 -3.85 -5.32 1.56
C TYR A 48 -4.86 -4.59 2.45
N TRP A 49 -5.18 -5.13 3.62
CA TRP A 49 -6.14 -4.51 4.53
C TRP A 49 -5.58 -3.22 5.11
N ASN A 50 -6.05 -2.11 4.60
CA ASN A 50 -5.61 -0.79 5.05
C ASN A 50 -6.71 0.25 4.90
N GLU A 51 -6.60 1.32 5.66
CA GLU A 51 -7.53 2.43 5.65
C GLU A 51 -6.74 3.74 5.76
N ALA A 52 -6.93 4.63 4.77
CA ALA A 52 -6.24 5.91 4.71
C ALA A 52 -7.10 7.00 4.04
N LEU A 53 -8.42 6.98 4.22
CA LEU A 53 -9.37 7.89 3.57
C LEU A 53 -9.09 9.36 3.86
N HIS A 54 -8.64 9.68 5.08
CA HIS A 54 -8.31 11.04 5.50
C HIS A 54 -7.12 11.08 6.45
N GLY A 55 -6.17 10.21 6.23
CA GLY A 55 -4.97 9.97 7.02
C GLY A 55 -4.80 8.49 7.33
N VAL A 56 -3.58 8.06 7.64
CA VAL A 56 -3.30 6.64 7.93
C VAL A 56 -3.99 6.22 9.22
N ALA A 57 -4.93 5.27 9.12
CA ALA A 57 -5.66 4.75 10.26
C ALA A 57 -4.95 3.57 10.93
N ARG A 58 -5.28 3.32 12.20
CA ARG A 58 -4.93 2.11 12.99
C ARG A 58 -3.44 1.87 13.23
N ALA A 59 -2.57 2.80 12.87
CA ALA A 59 -1.11 2.64 12.97
C ALA A 59 -0.48 3.73 13.87
N GLY A 60 -1.05 3.97 15.05
CA GLY A 60 -0.60 5.03 15.95
C GLY A 60 -1.01 6.42 15.47
N VAL A 61 -0.23 7.44 15.81
CA VAL A 61 -0.51 8.84 15.44
C VAL A 61 -0.10 9.09 13.98
N ALA A 62 -0.97 9.76 13.23
CA ALA A 62 -0.73 10.24 11.87
C ALA A 62 -1.43 11.58 11.65
N THR A 63 -1.08 12.29 10.58
CA THR A 63 -1.80 13.49 10.17
C THR A 63 -3.23 13.14 9.79
N MET A 64 -4.18 13.83 10.39
CA MET A 64 -5.60 13.67 10.11
C MET A 64 -6.08 14.82 9.23
N PHE A 65 -6.68 14.48 8.12
CA PHE A 65 -7.31 15.42 7.19
C PHE A 65 -8.84 15.42 7.37
N PRO A 66 -9.55 16.41 6.84
CA PRO A 66 -11.01 16.35 6.77
C PRO A 66 -11.51 15.11 6.03
N GLN A 67 -12.77 14.73 6.25
CA GLN A 67 -13.38 13.63 5.50
C GLN A 67 -13.34 13.87 3.99
N ALA A 68 -13.36 12.81 3.20
CA ALA A 68 -13.22 12.87 1.74
C ALA A 68 -14.23 13.82 1.07
N ILE A 69 -15.46 13.89 1.57
CA ILE A 69 -16.48 14.83 1.07
C ILE A 69 -16.08 16.30 1.29
N ALA A 70 -15.47 16.61 2.43
CA ALA A 70 -15.01 17.97 2.71
C ALA A 70 -13.76 18.32 1.89
N MET A 71 -12.85 17.39 1.70
CA MET A 71 -11.70 17.56 0.82
C MET A 71 -12.13 17.74 -0.64
N ALA A 72 -13.10 16.97 -1.10
CA ALA A 72 -13.64 17.10 -2.46
C ALA A 72 -14.29 18.48 -2.70
N ALA A 73 -14.89 19.09 -1.67
CA ALA A 73 -15.52 20.41 -1.76
C ALA A 73 -14.52 21.56 -1.98
N VAL A 74 -13.22 21.32 -1.83
CA VAL A 74 -12.16 22.30 -2.12
C VAL A 74 -12.02 22.53 -3.64
N PHE A 75 -12.37 21.53 -4.48
CA PHE A 75 -12.21 21.56 -5.94
C PHE A 75 -10.80 21.96 -6.42
N ASP A 76 -9.78 21.50 -5.70
CA ASP A 76 -8.36 21.76 -6.01
C ASP A 76 -7.58 20.43 -6.07
N ASP A 77 -7.31 19.99 -7.30
CA ASP A 77 -6.59 18.74 -7.56
C ASP A 77 -5.14 18.79 -7.07
N GLU A 78 -4.50 19.95 -7.10
CA GLU A 78 -3.11 20.08 -6.67
C GLU A 78 -3.00 19.98 -5.14
N GLU A 79 -3.94 20.57 -4.40
CA GLU A 79 -4.01 20.37 -2.95
C GLU A 79 -4.32 18.90 -2.60
N MET A 80 -5.23 18.25 -3.33
CA MET A 80 -5.53 16.83 -3.11
C MET A 80 -4.32 15.95 -3.39
N LYS A 81 -3.48 16.27 -4.36
CA LYS A 81 -2.22 15.56 -4.59
C LYS A 81 -1.24 15.72 -3.44
N LYS A 82 -1.14 16.91 -2.84
CA LYS A 82 -0.29 17.14 -1.66
C LYS A 82 -0.79 16.35 -0.46
N VAL A 83 -2.09 16.33 -0.21
CA VAL A 83 -2.71 15.49 0.83
C VAL A 83 -2.38 14.01 0.61
N GLY A 84 -2.57 13.52 -0.62
CA GLY A 84 -2.24 12.15 -1.00
C GLY A 84 -0.77 11.82 -0.78
N ASP A 85 0.14 12.73 -1.11
CA ASP A 85 1.59 12.54 -0.93
C ASP A 85 1.98 12.48 0.55
N ILE A 86 1.36 13.30 1.41
CA ILE A 86 1.58 13.25 2.86
C ILE A 86 1.10 11.91 3.42
N ILE A 87 -0.13 11.50 3.09
CA ILE A 87 -0.70 10.21 3.52
C ILE A 87 0.19 9.05 3.07
N ALA A 88 0.61 9.06 1.81
CA ALA A 88 1.49 8.05 1.23
C ALA A 88 2.84 7.98 1.95
N THR A 89 3.45 9.12 2.20
CA THR A 89 4.75 9.22 2.89
C THR A 89 4.65 8.71 4.32
N GLU A 90 3.64 9.13 5.08
CA GLU A 90 3.43 8.65 6.46
C GLU A 90 3.15 7.15 6.50
N GLY A 91 2.30 6.65 5.60
CA GLY A 91 2.01 5.22 5.49
C GLY A 91 3.26 4.41 5.20
N ARG A 92 4.07 4.84 4.25
CA ARG A 92 5.33 4.17 3.91
C ARG A 92 6.35 4.22 5.06
N ALA A 93 6.49 5.36 5.73
CA ALA A 93 7.38 5.50 6.86
C ALA A 93 6.99 4.56 8.01
N LYS A 94 5.70 4.49 8.32
CA LYS A 94 5.16 3.57 9.33
C LYS A 94 5.43 2.11 8.95
N TYR A 95 5.11 1.71 7.72
CA TYR A 95 5.38 0.36 7.23
C TYR A 95 6.86 -0.01 7.41
N ASN A 96 7.78 0.86 6.99
CA ASN A 96 9.22 0.60 7.09
C ASN A 96 9.65 0.46 8.55
N ALA A 97 9.26 1.40 9.42
CA ALA A 97 9.62 1.38 10.83
C ALA A 97 9.13 0.13 11.57
N TYR A 98 7.97 -0.39 11.18
CA TYR A 98 7.42 -1.58 11.83
C TYR A 98 7.89 -2.89 11.21
N SER A 99 8.16 -2.92 9.89
CA SER A 99 8.72 -4.10 9.23
C SER A 99 10.13 -4.46 9.74
N GLU A 100 10.89 -3.46 10.18
CA GLU A 100 12.20 -3.66 10.80
C GLU A 100 12.11 -4.24 12.22
N LYS A 101 11.04 -3.93 12.94
CA LYS A 101 10.91 -4.29 14.37
C LYS A 101 10.39 -5.70 14.64
N LYS A 102 10.39 -6.62 13.72
CA LYS A 102 10.05 -8.08 13.84
C LYS A 102 9.41 -8.56 15.16
N THR A 103 8.46 -7.82 15.73
CA THR A 103 7.72 -8.26 16.91
C THR A 103 6.38 -8.82 16.47
N GLU A 104 6.15 -10.11 16.69
CA GLU A 104 5.00 -10.89 16.21
C GLU A 104 3.63 -10.26 16.50
N THR A 105 3.48 -9.57 17.59
CA THR A 105 2.22 -8.94 17.98
C THR A 105 1.90 -7.66 17.17
N PHE A 106 2.90 -6.88 16.80
CA PHE A 106 2.73 -5.67 16.00
C PHE A 106 2.59 -5.96 14.50
N THR A 107 3.22 -7.00 14.03
CA THR A 107 3.12 -7.49 12.66
C THR A 107 1.66 -7.76 12.26
N ARG A 108 0.83 -8.22 13.19
CA ARG A 108 -0.59 -8.54 12.93
C ARG A 108 -1.48 -7.29 12.76
N VAL A 109 -1.13 -6.16 13.37
CA VAL A 109 -1.87 -4.88 13.27
C VAL A 109 -1.41 -4.05 12.07
N LEU A 110 -0.19 -4.29 11.58
CA LEU A 110 0.50 -3.44 10.61
C LEU A 110 0.91 -4.17 9.33
N LEU A 111 0.71 -5.49 9.23
CA LEU A 111 0.79 -6.22 7.96
C LEU A 111 -0.38 -5.91 7.03
N SER A 112 -1.34 -5.14 7.51
CA SER A 112 -2.18 -4.31 6.66
C SER A 112 -1.35 -3.10 6.22
N GLY A 113 -0.20 -3.35 5.61
CA GLY A 113 0.64 -2.29 5.10
C GLY A 113 -0.10 -1.47 4.05
N PRO A 114 0.14 -0.16 3.99
CA PRO A 114 -0.49 0.66 2.98
C PRO A 114 -0.10 0.13 1.60
N PRO A 115 -1.05 -0.09 0.73
CA PRO A 115 -0.78 -0.23 -0.69
C PRO A 115 -0.32 1.14 -1.19
N MET A 116 0.93 1.31 -1.43
CA MET A 116 1.45 2.50 -2.07
C MET A 116 2.25 2.13 -3.28
#